data_57557bdf70f9771a6b74c33fa03c3ec8
#
_entry.id   57557bdf70f9771a6b74c33fa03c3ec8
#
_cell.length_a   1.000
_cell.length_b   1.000
_cell.length_c   1.000
_cell.angle_alpha   90.00
_cell.angle_beta   90.00
_cell.angle_gamma   90.00
#
_symmetry.space_group_name_H-M   'P 1'
#
loop_
_entity.id
_entity.type
_entity.pdbx_description
1 polymer ?
#
loop_
_entity_poly.entity_id
_entity_poly.type
_entity_poly.pdbx_seq_one_letter_code
_entity_poly.pdbx_strand_id
1 'polypeptide(L)'
;QNLAAAQQGILRRHRLLDLEQQVGAGPDFFGGGDQLSARRLEVRVGNCRTFPGADLLLKVKEPMPAEYPLLRRGQILFTFLHLAASRACTDALLTSGTTSIAYETVQTADGALPLLAPMSEVAGRLSAQVGAYHLMRTQSGPPARRGLLMGGVPGVEPAVVVVIGGGNAGYNAARVAGGMGADVTVFDVNINRLRELDGKFRTRHSSVYELEDALKGADLVIGAVLVPGAKAPMLVTNSLVAHMKSGAVLVDIAIDQGGCFEDSRPTTHDDPTFAVHDTLFYCVTNMPSSVPRTSTFALTNATMPYVLKLADHGWRAACRSDPALAKGLSTHDGALLSERVATDLGLAFTDAGSILG
;
A
#
# COMPACT_ATOMS: atom_id res chain seq x y z
N GLN A 1 -0.83 24.64 -29.56
CA GLN A 1 -1.59 23.41 -29.33
C GLN A 1 -0.98 22.59 -28.17
N ASN A 2 0.35 22.48 -28.04
CA ASN A 2 1.00 21.71 -26.96
C ASN A 2 0.93 22.40 -25.57
N LEU A 3 0.86 23.73 -25.52
CA LEU A 3 0.73 24.45 -24.25
C LEU A 3 -0.68 24.30 -23.64
N ALA A 4 -1.72 24.30 -24.49
CA ALA A 4 -3.09 24.12 -24.05
C ALA A 4 -3.35 22.68 -23.49
N ALA A 5 -2.75 21.67 -24.11
CA ALA A 5 -2.80 20.29 -23.63
C ALA A 5 -2.05 20.10 -22.29
N ALA A 6 -0.91 20.77 -22.13
CA ALA A 6 -0.15 20.76 -20.87
C ALA A 6 -0.90 21.52 -19.75
N GLN A 7 -1.53 22.64 -20.05
CA GLN A 7 -2.36 23.38 -19.10
C GLN A 7 -3.63 22.62 -18.70
N GLN A 8 -4.28 21.91 -19.64
CA GLN A 8 -5.40 21.02 -19.34
C GLN A 8 -4.97 19.82 -18.49
N GLY A 9 -3.79 19.27 -18.73
CA GLY A 9 -3.19 18.21 -17.90
C GLY A 9 -2.90 18.68 -16.47
N ILE A 10 -2.43 19.92 -16.31
CA ILE A 10 -2.13 20.51 -14.99
C ILE A 10 -3.45 20.83 -14.23
N LEU A 11 -4.47 21.38 -14.90
CA LEU A 11 -5.79 21.63 -14.31
C LEU A 11 -6.51 20.33 -13.92
N ARG A 12 -6.37 19.27 -14.71
CA ARG A 12 -6.89 17.93 -14.37
C ARG A 12 -6.17 17.32 -13.16
N ARG A 13 -4.83 17.49 -13.06
CA ARG A 13 -4.05 17.07 -11.89
C ARG A 13 -4.44 17.84 -10.62
N HIS A 14 -4.67 19.14 -10.70
CA HIS A 14 -5.13 19.92 -9.56
C HIS A 14 -6.50 19.47 -9.05
N ARG A 15 -7.44 19.11 -9.93
CA ARG A 15 -8.76 18.59 -9.53
C ARG A 15 -8.71 17.24 -8.84
N LEU A 16 -7.74 16.38 -9.16
CA LEU A 16 -7.54 15.11 -8.45
C LEU A 16 -6.80 15.30 -7.11
N LEU A 17 -5.92 16.29 -7.01
CA LEU A 17 -5.26 16.68 -5.76
C LEU A 17 -6.26 17.15 -4.70
N ASP A 18 -7.33 17.83 -5.11
CA ASP A 18 -8.42 18.21 -4.20
C ASP A 18 -9.21 16.99 -3.69
N LEU A 19 -9.25 15.87 -4.42
CA LEU A 19 -9.85 14.61 -3.99
C LEU A 19 -9.21 14.03 -2.72
N GLU A 20 -7.93 14.23 -2.53
CA GLU A 20 -7.15 13.61 -1.46
C GLU A 20 -6.90 14.55 -0.27
N GLN A 21 -6.99 15.85 -0.45
CA GLN A 21 -6.88 16.83 0.65
C GLN A 21 -8.08 16.79 1.63
N GLN A 22 -9.23 16.24 1.20
CA GLN A 22 -10.41 16.14 2.07
C GLN A 22 -10.42 14.93 3.01
N VAL A 23 -9.44 14.07 2.96
CA VAL A 23 -9.24 13.04 3.99
C VAL A 23 -8.69 13.65 5.30
N GLY A 24 -8.37 14.95 5.30
CA GLY A 24 -7.76 15.61 6.46
C GLY A 24 -8.04 17.07 6.74
N ALA A 25 -8.83 17.84 5.99
CA ALA A 25 -9.19 19.23 6.40
C ALA A 25 -10.21 19.93 5.48
N GLY A 26 -11.32 20.39 6.01
CA GLY A 26 -12.10 21.61 5.76
C GLY A 26 -12.58 22.01 4.36
N PRO A 27 -13.63 22.85 4.27
CA PRO A 27 -14.47 22.99 3.09
C PRO A 27 -14.01 24.07 2.08
N ASP A 28 -14.56 23.94 0.86
CA ASP A 28 -14.67 24.93 -0.20
C ASP A 28 -13.48 25.21 -1.13
N PHE A 29 -13.51 24.54 -2.31
CA PHE A 29 -12.98 25.14 -3.53
C PHE A 29 -13.45 24.38 -4.80
N PHE A 30 -14.52 24.82 -5.46
CA PHE A 30 -14.76 24.53 -6.89
C PHE A 30 -15.69 25.55 -7.54
N GLY A 31 -15.12 26.38 -8.40
CA GLY A 31 -15.84 27.21 -9.37
C GLY A 31 -15.19 27.10 -10.75
N GLY A 32 -15.98 26.95 -11.79
CA GLY A 32 -15.59 27.23 -13.17
C GLY A 32 -15.64 26.01 -14.12
N GLY A 33 -16.67 25.98 -14.96
CA GLY A 33 -16.89 24.99 -15.99
C GLY A 33 -16.07 25.22 -17.25
N ASP A 34 -15.80 24.13 -17.98
CA ASP A 34 -15.75 24.14 -19.44
C ASP A 34 -16.15 22.77 -20.00
N GLN A 35 -16.88 22.81 -21.13
CA GLN A 35 -17.58 21.70 -21.74
C GLN A 35 -16.59 20.72 -22.40
N LEU A 36 -16.65 19.46 -22.01
CA LEU A 36 -16.18 18.35 -22.82
C LEU A 36 -17.38 17.51 -23.23
N SER A 37 -17.52 17.33 -24.54
CA SER A 37 -18.64 16.71 -25.20
C SER A 37 -18.86 15.26 -24.76
N ALA A 38 -20.14 14.95 -24.52
CA ALA A 38 -20.85 13.70 -24.70
C ALA A 38 -20.85 12.62 -23.62
N ARG A 39 -20.13 12.68 -22.50
CA ARG A 39 -20.50 11.99 -21.26
C ARG A 39 -19.95 12.78 -20.09
N ARG A 40 -20.84 13.24 -19.21
CA ARG A 40 -20.42 13.97 -18.01
C ARG A 40 -19.63 13.06 -17.09
N LEU A 41 -18.30 13.11 -17.17
CA LEU A 41 -17.48 12.66 -16.07
C LEU A 41 -17.62 13.69 -14.95
N GLU A 42 -18.54 13.50 -14.06
CA GLU A 42 -18.63 14.28 -12.85
C GLU A 42 -17.71 13.67 -11.81
N VAL A 43 -16.47 14.17 -11.73
CA VAL A 43 -15.58 13.84 -10.62
C VAL A 43 -16.08 14.63 -9.42
N ARG A 44 -16.78 14.00 -8.52
CA ARG A 44 -17.22 14.57 -7.25
C ARG A 44 -16.32 14.08 -6.14
N VAL A 45 -15.70 15.04 -5.48
CA VAL A 45 -14.94 14.82 -4.26
C VAL A 45 -15.88 15.11 -3.11
N GLY A 46 -15.95 14.22 -2.14
CA GLY A 46 -16.71 14.52 -0.94
C GLY A 46 -17.47 13.34 -0.36
N ASN A 47 -18.17 13.65 0.67
CA ASN A 47 -18.93 12.77 1.53
C ASN A 47 -20.04 12.00 0.78
N CYS A 48 -20.72 11.09 1.49
CA CYS A 48 -21.79 10.19 1.06
C CYS A 48 -22.85 10.76 0.10
N ARG A 49 -22.99 12.07 -0.03
CA ARG A 49 -24.02 12.72 -0.89
C ARG A 49 -23.70 12.68 -2.38
N THR A 50 -22.47 12.35 -2.77
CA THR A 50 -22.01 12.41 -4.17
C THR A 50 -22.07 11.06 -4.88
N PHE A 51 -22.11 9.94 -4.12
CA PHE A 51 -22.11 8.59 -4.66
C PHE A 51 -23.24 8.28 -5.65
N PRO A 52 -24.51 8.62 -5.38
CA PRO A 52 -25.62 8.19 -6.24
C PRO A 52 -25.60 8.76 -7.66
N GLY A 53 -24.96 9.91 -7.85
CA GLY A 53 -24.95 10.61 -9.14
C GLY A 53 -23.71 10.36 -10.00
N ALA A 54 -22.68 9.70 -9.47
CA ALA A 54 -21.41 9.49 -10.19
C ALA A 54 -21.41 8.15 -10.92
N ASP A 55 -20.94 8.13 -12.16
CA ASP A 55 -20.75 6.89 -12.93
C ASP A 55 -19.38 6.27 -12.66
N LEU A 56 -18.36 7.08 -12.36
CA LEU A 56 -17.03 6.66 -11.94
C LEU A 56 -16.71 7.25 -10.57
N LEU A 57 -16.55 6.37 -9.59
CA LEU A 57 -16.08 6.70 -8.25
C LEU A 57 -14.59 6.42 -8.12
N LEU A 58 -13.84 7.42 -7.66
CA LEU A 58 -12.43 7.30 -7.34
C LEU A 58 -12.27 7.43 -5.83
N LYS A 59 -11.57 6.50 -5.21
CA LYS A 59 -11.24 6.56 -3.79
C LYS A 59 -9.76 6.19 -3.59
N VAL A 60 -9.24 6.50 -2.41
CA VAL A 60 -7.91 6.06 -2.00
C VAL A 60 -7.97 4.70 -1.32
N LYS A 61 -8.98 4.48 -0.48
CA LYS A 61 -9.19 3.25 0.28
C LYS A 61 -10.58 2.66 -0.04
N GLU A 62 -10.78 1.44 0.43
CA GLU A 62 -12.03 0.69 0.32
C GLU A 62 -13.25 1.50 0.78
N PRO A 63 -14.43 1.22 0.27
CA PRO A 63 -15.67 1.81 0.78
C PRO A 63 -15.88 1.48 2.26
N MET A 64 -16.36 2.46 3.01
CA MET A 64 -16.73 2.28 4.42
C MET A 64 -18.14 1.72 4.55
N PRO A 65 -18.53 1.08 5.67
CA PRO A 65 -19.87 0.53 5.86
C PRO A 65 -21.00 1.53 5.61
N ALA A 66 -20.81 2.80 5.94
CA ALA A 66 -21.78 3.87 5.68
C ALA A 66 -21.94 4.19 4.17
N GLU A 67 -21.00 3.78 3.33
CA GLU A 67 -21.01 4.02 1.89
C GLU A 67 -21.61 2.84 1.11
N TYR A 68 -21.70 1.65 1.69
CA TYR A 68 -22.23 0.45 1.01
C TYR A 68 -23.63 0.64 0.42
N PRO A 69 -24.61 1.25 1.14
CA PRO A 69 -25.94 1.48 0.60
C PRO A 69 -26.01 2.48 -0.55
N LEU A 70 -24.92 3.22 -0.81
CA LEU A 70 -24.85 4.23 -1.86
C LEU A 70 -24.27 3.69 -3.17
N LEU A 71 -23.71 2.49 -3.13
CA LEU A 71 -23.20 1.80 -4.31
C LEU A 71 -24.34 1.28 -5.16
N ARG A 72 -24.18 1.30 -6.49
CA ARG A 72 -25.24 0.91 -7.41
C ARG A 72 -24.73 0.16 -8.64
N ARG A 73 -25.62 -0.62 -9.24
CA ARG A 73 -25.39 -1.28 -10.53
C ARG A 73 -25.04 -0.25 -11.62
N GLY A 74 -24.08 -0.61 -12.47
CA GLY A 74 -23.60 0.25 -13.56
C GLY A 74 -22.60 1.33 -13.15
N GLN A 75 -22.32 1.45 -11.86
CA GLN A 75 -21.30 2.34 -11.33
C GLN A 75 -19.91 1.68 -11.40
N ILE A 76 -18.87 2.46 -11.69
CA ILE A 76 -17.49 2.01 -11.65
C ILE A 76 -16.87 2.53 -10.36
N LEU A 77 -16.22 1.65 -9.59
CA LEU A 77 -15.42 2.01 -8.42
C LEU A 77 -13.96 1.65 -8.71
N PHE A 78 -13.06 2.63 -8.64
CA PHE A 78 -11.63 2.45 -8.86
C PHE A 78 -10.84 2.94 -7.63
N THR A 79 -10.27 2.04 -6.86
CA THR A 79 -9.66 2.29 -5.55
C THR A 79 -8.81 1.11 -5.07
N PHE A 80 -8.09 1.24 -3.94
CA PHE A 80 -7.68 0.08 -3.15
C PHE A 80 -8.90 -0.60 -2.53
N LEU A 81 -8.99 -1.92 -2.61
CA LEU A 81 -10.17 -2.67 -2.16
C LEU A 81 -9.89 -3.64 -1.01
N HIS A 82 -8.73 -4.30 -0.98
CA HIS A 82 -8.31 -5.28 0.03
C HIS A 82 -9.41 -6.33 0.33
N LEU A 83 -10.12 -6.81 -0.69
CA LEU A 83 -11.33 -7.64 -0.55
C LEU A 83 -11.10 -8.93 0.24
N ALA A 84 -9.93 -9.56 0.10
CA ALA A 84 -9.59 -10.77 0.86
C ALA A 84 -9.59 -10.53 2.39
N ALA A 85 -9.38 -9.29 2.83
CA ALA A 85 -9.39 -8.91 4.25
C ALA A 85 -10.76 -8.46 4.75
N SER A 86 -11.75 -8.23 3.86
CA SER A 86 -13.06 -7.68 4.23
C SER A 86 -14.23 -8.37 3.52
N ARG A 87 -14.76 -9.41 4.16
CA ARG A 87 -15.97 -10.09 3.70
C ARG A 87 -17.15 -9.13 3.51
N ALA A 88 -17.35 -8.19 4.44
CA ALA A 88 -18.44 -7.22 4.39
C ALA A 88 -18.35 -6.28 3.18
N CYS A 89 -17.16 -5.79 2.85
CA CYS A 89 -16.95 -4.97 1.66
C CYS A 89 -17.21 -5.78 0.37
N THR A 90 -16.72 -7.01 0.32
CA THR A 90 -16.95 -7.91 -0.82
C THR A 90 -18.43 -8.18 -1.04
N ASP A 91 -19.16 -8.56 0.01
CA ASP A 91 -20.61 -8.82 -0.07
C ASP A 91 -21.40 -7.55 -0.49
N ALA A 92 -21.00 -6.37 -0.02
CA ALA A 92 -21.62 -5.10 -0.41
C ALA A 92 -21.42 -4.79 -1.91
N LEU A 93 -20.22 -5.00 -2.44
CA LEU A 93 -19.92 -4.80 -3.86
C LEU A 93 -20.69 -5.80 -4.75
N LEU A 94 -20.75 -7.06 -4.34
CA LEU A 94 -21.53 -8.08 -5.05
C LEU A 94 -23.03 -7.74 -5.03
N THR A 95 -23.59 -7.37 -3.88
CA THR A 95 -25.00 -7.03 -3.72
C THR A 95 -25.39 -5.79 -4.53
N SER A 96 -24.53 -4.76 -4.55
CA SER A 96 -24.81 -3.53 -5.30
C SER A 96 -24.71 -3.70 -6.82
N GLY A 97 -24.02 -4.74 -7.30
CA GLY A 97 -23.72 -4.93 -8.71
C GLY A 97 -22.72 -3.89 -9.28
N THR A 98 -21.98 -3.19 -8.42
CA THR A 98 -20.96 -2.23 -8.81
C THR A 98 -19.81 -2.94 -9.54
N THR A 99 -19.31 -2.31 -10.62
CA THR A 99 -18.07 -2.76 -11.27
C THR A 99 -16.90 -2.19 -10.50
N SER A 100 -16.15 -3.03 -9.80
CA SER A 100 -14.99 -2.58 -9.04
C SER A 100 -13.67 -3.01 -9.67
N ILE A 101 -12.70 -2.09 -9.65
CA ILE A 101 -11.35 -2.30 -10.16
C ILE A 101 -10.38 -1.93 -9.03
N ALA A 102 -9.60 -2.92 -8.58
CA ALA A 102 -8.68 -2.75 -7.47
C ALA A 102 -7.33 -2.22 -7.94
N TYR A 103 -6.82 -1.16 -7.30
CA TYR A 103 -5.48 -0.63 -7.59
C TYR A 103 -4.40 -1.68 -7.37
N GLU A 104 -4.50 -2.45 -6.30
CA GLU A 104 -3.49 -3.41 -5.87
C GLU A 104 -3.35 -4.64 -6.76
N THR A 105 -4.29 -4.88 -7.66
CA THR A 105 -4.27 -6.01 -8.59
C THR A 105 -4.09 -5.61 -10.05
N VAL A 106 -4.05 -4.31 -10.37
CA VAL A 106 -3.58 -3.84 -11.70
C VAL A 106 -2.13 -4.26 -11.86
N GLN A 107 -1.86 -5.16 -12.84
CA GLN A 107 -0.56 -5.79 -12.99
C GLN A 107 -0.14 -5.86 -14.44
N THR A 108 1.03 -5.32 -14.74
CA THR A 108 1.65 -5.36 -16.06
C THR A 108 2.16 -6.76 -16.45
N ALA A 109 2.54 -6.96 -17.70
CA ALA A 109 2.96 -8.27 -18.21
C ALA A 109 4.25 -8.80 -17.54
N ASP A 110 5.13 -7.90 -17.10
CA ASP A 110 6.34 -8.21 -16.34
C ASP A 110 6.08 -8.47 -14.83
N GLY A 111 4.80 -8.43 -14.41
CA GLY A 111 4.40 -8.68 -13.02
C GLY A 111 4.46 -7.46 -12.11
N ALA A 112 4.82 -6.27 -12.60
CA ALA A 112 4.83 -5.06 -11.80
C ALA A 112 3.41 -4.61 -11.43
N LEU A 113 3.27 -3.97 -10.26
CA LEU A 113 2.01 -3.45 -9.72
C LEU A 113 2.07 -1.91 -9.70
N PRO A 114 1.81 -1.24 -10.83
CA PRO A 114 2.10 0.18 -11.01
C PRO A 114 1.31 1.10 -10.08
N LEU A 115 0.14 0.69 -9.61
CA LEU A 115 -0.70 1.50 -8.74
C LEU A 115 -0.45 1.23 -7.25
N LEU A 116 0.13 0.07 -6.93
CA LEU A 116 0.56 -0.26 -5.56
C LEU A 116 1.97 0.27 -5.26
N ALA A 117 2.85 0.28 -6.27
CA ALA A 117 4.25 0.67 -6.13
C ALA A 117 4.47 2.01 -5.41
N PRO A 118 3.74 3.11 -5.74
CA PRO A 118 3.94 4.40 -5.08
C PRO A 118 3.74 4.36 -3.56
N MET A 119 2.70 3.66 -3.10
CA MET A 119 2.42 3.53 -1.67
C MET A 119 3.44 2.63 -0.97
N SER A 120 3.88 1.57 -1.63
CA SER A 120 4.97 0.72 -1.15
C SER A 120 6.30 1.48 -1.03
N GLU A 121 6.60 2.38 -1.98
CA GLU A 121 7.77 3.23 -1.93
C GLU A 121 7.74 4.22 -0.75
N VAL A 122 6.58 4.86 -0.54
CA VAL A 122 6.38 5.78 0.59
C VAL A 122 6.49 5.03 1.92
N ALA A 123 5.79 3.90 2.06
CA ALA A 123 5.84 3.10 3.29
C ALA A 123 7.24 2.60 3.59
N GLY A 124 7.97 2.10 2.58
CA GLY A 124 9.36 1.68 2.73
C GLY A 124 10.29 2.78 3.24
N ARG A 125 10.17 4.00 2.69
CA ARG A 125 10.97 5.14 3.15
C ARG A 125 10.61 5.56 4.57
N LEU A 126 9.32 5.57 4.90
CA LEU A 126 8.85 5.90 6.24
C LEU A 126 9.30 4.88 7.28
N SER A 127 9.33 3.59 6.94
CA SER A 127 9.71 2.55 7.90
C SER A 127 11.12 2.73 8.46
N ALA A 128 12.07 3.16 7.63
CA ALA A 128 13.42 3.49 8.08
C ALA A 128 13.43 4.74 8.99
N GLN A 129 12.61 5.77 8.67
CA GLN A 129 12.54 7.00 9.47
C GLN A 129 11.90 6.74 10.85
N VAL A 130 10.77 6.03 10.90
CA VAL A 130 10.12 5.70 12.17
C VAL A 130 10.97 4.72 12.97
N GLY A 131 11.64 3.76 12.30
CA GLY A 131 12.61 2.88 12.94
C GLY A 131 13.74 3.65 13.61
N ALA A 132 14.36 4.61 12.89
CA ALA A 132 15.41 5.48 13.43
C ALA A 132 14.91 6.30 14.64
N TYR A 133 13.70 6.84 14.56
CA TYR A 133 13.09 7.60 15.66
C TYR A 133 12.91 6.73 16.91
N HIS A 134 12.42 5.51 16.75
CA HIS A 134 12.15 4.62 17.88
C HIS A 134 13.40 3.92 18.43
N LEU A 135 14.51 3.89 17.70
CA LEU A 135 15.81 3.48 18.23
C LEU A 135 16.39 4.49 19.24
N MET A 136 15.99 5.75 19.14
CA MET A 136 16.41 6.79 20.08
C MET A 136 15.68 6.62 21.43
N ARG A 137 16.30 7.06 22.52
CA ARG A 137 15.67 7.09 23.84
C ARG A 137 14.81 8.35 24.02
N THR A 138 13.71 8.44 23.29
CA THR A 138 12.82 9.60 23.32
C THR A 138 11.74 9.53 24.41
N GLN A 139 11.50 8.33 24.99
CA GLN A 139 10.49 8.09 26.01
C GLN A 139 11.05 7.21 27.13
N SER A 140 10.57 7.43 28.35
CA SER A 140 10.89 6.59 29.51
C SER A 140 9.87 5.45 29.63
N GLY A 141 10.31 4.29 30.06
CA GLY A 141 9.43 3.12 30.31
C GLY A 141 9.82 1.88 29.51
N PRO A 142 9.21 0.72 29.81
CA PRO A 142 9.43 -0.51 29.07
C PRO A 142 8.77 -0.45 27.67
N PRO A 143 9.33 -1.16 26.68
CA PRO A 143 10.62 -1.81 26.75
C PRO A 143 11.76 -0.79 26.79
N ALA A 144 12.94 -1.20 27.32
CA ALA A 144 14.12 -0.35 27.22
C ALA A 144 14.40 0.04 25.77
N ARG A 145 14.69 1.33 25.52
CA ARG A 145 15.05 1.79 24.19
C ARG A 145 16.55 1.58 23.96
N ARG A 146 16.94 1.29 22.70
CA ARG A 146 18.34 1.09 22.35
C ARG A 146 19.23 2.33 22.66
N GLY A 147 18.67 3.54 22.51
CA GLY A 147 19.43 4.78 22.63
C GLY A 147 20.52 4.90 21.54
N LEU A 148 20.22 4.42 20.33
CA LEU A 148 21.15 4.22 19.24
C LEU A 148 20.88 5.21 18.10
N LEU A 149 21.95 5.79 17.57
CA LEU A 149 21.92 6.60 16.35
C LEU A 149 22.04 5.68 15.12
N MET A 150 21.16 5.80 14.14
CA MET A 150 21.08 4.92 12.97
C MET A 150 22.42 4.76 12.25
N GLY A 151 23.15 5.84 12.00
CA GLY A 151 24.42 5.82 11.27
C GLY A 151 25.67 5.74 12.15
N GLY A 152 25.53 5.62 13.48
CA GLY A 152 26.68 5.72 14.39
C GLY A 152 27.41 7.06 14.28
N VAL A 153 28.65 7.10 14.75
CA VAL A 153 29.58 8.22 14.57
C VAL A 153 31.01 7.65 14.46
N PRO A 154 32.02 8.41 14.04
CA PRO A 154 33.41 7.91 13.99
C PRO A 154 33.82 7.24 15.30
N GLY A 155 34.22 5.97 15.23
CA GLY A 155 34.56 5.13 16.38
C GLY A 155 33.40 4.44 17.09
N VAL A 156 32.14 4.64 16.64
CA VAL A 156 30.94 3.96 17.15
C VAL A 156 30.17 3.35 15.98
N GLU A 157 29.89 2.05 16.09
CA GLU A 157 29.22 1.30 15.03
C GLU A 157 27.79 1.81 14.74
N PRO A 158 27.32 1.73 13.47
CA PRO A 158 25.97 2.05 13.11
C PRO A 158 24.97 0.98 13.58
N ALA A 159 23.68 1.28 13.47
CA ALA A 159 22.63 0.31 13.69
C ALA A 159 22.68 -0.82 12.65
N VAL A 160 22.43 -2.04 13.11
CA VAL A 160 22.23 -3.22 12.25
C VAL A 160 20.76 -3.29 11.85
N VAL A 161 20.49 -3.15 10.56
CA VAL A 161 19.14 -3.13 10.00
C VAL A 161 18.92 -4.36 9.13
N VAL A 162 17.88 -5.12 9.45
CA VAL A 162 17.42 -6.28 8.68
C VAL A 162 16.14 -5.90 7.96
N VAL A 163 16.12 -6.04 6.63
CA VAL A 163 14.94 -5.82 5.80
C VAL A 163 14.49 -7.16 5.24
N ILE A 164 13.27 -7.59 5.57
CA ILE A 164 12.70 -8.86 5.12
C ILE A 164 11.73 -8.58 3.95
N GLY A 165 12.14 -9.03 2.74
CA GLY A 165 11.49 -8.71 1.47
C GLY A 165 12.21 -7.58 0.71
N GLY A 166 12.79 -7.90 -0.43
CA GLY A 166 13.53 -6.96 -1.29
C GLY A 166 12.67 -6.28 -2.37
N GLY A 167 11.33 -6.36 -2.28
CA GLY A 167 10.39 -5.71 -3.20
C GLY A 167 10.46 -4.18 -3.17
N ASN A 168 9.42 -3.49 -3.69
CA ASN A 168 9.41 -2.03 -3.73
C ASN A 168 9.53 -1.39 -2.35
N ALA A 169 8.79 -1.88 -1.36
CA ALA A 169 8.85 -1.36 0.00
C ALA A 169 10.22 -1.62 0.64
N GLY A 170 10.69 -2.86 0.61
CA GLY A 170 11.97 -3.22 1.23
C GLY A 170 13.18 -2.56 0.58
N TYR A 171 13.20 -2.44 -0.75
CA TYR A 171 14.24 -1.68 -1.44
C TYR A 171 14.31 -0.21 -0.96
N ASN A 172 13.15 0.45 -0.85
CA ASN A 172 13.08 1.84 -0.41
C ASN A 172 13.42 1.98 1.09
N ALA A 173 13.06 1.00 1.92
CA ALA A 173 13.46 0.92 3.31
C ALA A 173 14.99 0.80 3.45
N ALA A 174 15.58 -0.17 2.74
CA ALA A 174 17.02 -0.39 2.72
C ALA A 174 17.79 0.83 2.20
N ARG A 175 17.28 1.48 1.15
CA ARG A 175 17.88 2.67 0.57
C ARG A 175 17.93 3.84 1.57
N VAL A 176 16.84 4.06 2.31
CA VAL A 176 16.79 5.16 3.29
C VAL A 176 17.63 4.82 4.51
N ALA A 177 17.53 3.61 5.06
CA ALA A 177 18.35 3.18 6.20
C ALA A 177 19.86 3.24 5.86
N GLY A 178 20.27 2.73 4.70
CA GLY A 178 21.65 2.81 4.23
C GLY A 178 22.09 4.26 3.97
N GLY A 179 21.21 5.12 3.43
CA GLY A 179 21.47 6.55 3.28
C GLY A 179 21.63 7.30 4.60
N MET A 180 21.07 6.77 5.69
CA MET A 180 21.28 7.24 7.06
C MET A 180 22.54 6.66 7.70
N GLY A 181 23.29 5.81 6.98
CA GLY A 181 24.55 5.24 7.44
C GLY A 181 24.43 3.90 8.18
N ALA A 182 23.27 3.25 8.17
CA ALA A 182 23.08 1.95 8.81
C ALA A 182 23.81 0.80 8.09
N ASP A 183 24.15 -0.27 8.81
CA ASP A 183 24.55 -1.56 8.24
C ASP A 183 23.31 -2.36 7.84
N VAL A 184 23.01 -2.39 6.55
CA VAL A 184 21.76 -2.94 6.03
C VAL A 184 21.97 -4.29 5.37
N THR A 185 21.17 -5.29 5.77
CA THR A 185 21.05 -6.58 5.09
C THR A 185 19.64 -6.78 4.60
N VAL A 186 19.46 -7.10 3.31
CA VAL A 186 18.17 -7.37 2.69
C VAL A 186 18.00 -8.87 2.46
N PHE A 187 16.87 -9.40 2.91
CA PHE A 187 16.46 -10.78 2.72
C PHE A 187 15.37 -10.89 1.65
N ASP A 188 15.49 -11.86 0.75
CA ASP A 188 14.42 -12.22 -0.20
C ASP A 188 14.52 -13.71 -0.54
N VAL A 189 13.40 -14.31 -0.95
CA VAL A 189 13.36 -15.68 -1.47
C VAL A 189 13.72 -15.74 -2.96
N ASN A 190 13.60 -14.62 -3.67
CA ASN A 190 13.86 -14.52 -5.09
C ASN A 190 15.33 -14.16 -5.36
N ILE A 191 16.10 -15.15 -5.81
CA ILE A 191 17.54 -15.00 -6.10
C ILE A 191 17.80 -13.93 -7.19
N ASN A 192 16.91 -13.78 -8.18
CA ASN A 192 17.08 -12.74 -9.19
C ASN A 192 16.93 -11.36 -8.57
N ARG A 193 15.99 -11.21 -7.63
CA ARG A 193 15.87 -9.95 -6.88
C ARG A 193 17.10 -9.65 -6.05
N LEU A 194 17.67 -10.66 -5.39
CA LEU A 194 18.91 -10.49 -4.64
C LEU A 194 20.07 -10.06 -5.55
N ARG A 195 20.18 -10.61 -6.78
CA ARG A 195 21.18 -10.17 -7.77
C ARG A 195 21.04 -8.71 -8.17
N GLU A 196 19.81 -8.20 -8.32
CA GLU A 196 19.54 -6.78 -8.62
C GLU A 196 19.95 -5.84 -7.48
N LEU A 197 19.94 -6.35 -6.25
CA LEU A 197 20.27 -5.61 -5.04
C LEU A 197 21.75 -5.75 -4.67
N ASP A 198 22.45 -6.73 -5.24
CA ASP A 198 23.86 -6.97 -5.00
C ASP A 198 24.73 -5.74 -5.37
N GLY A 199 25.72 -5.47 -4.57
CA GLY A 199 26.56 -4.26 -4.71
C GLY A 199 25.93 -2.97 -4.20
N LYS A 200 24.62 -2.97 -3.89
CA LYS A 200 23.92 -1.85 -3.25
C LYS A 200 23.74 -2.07 -1.75
N PHE A 201 23.45 -3.31 -1.38
CA PHE A 201 23.23 -3.76 0.00
C PHE A 201 23.87 -5.14 0.19
N ARG A 202 24.11 -5.51 1.44
CA ARG A 202 24.34 -6.91 1.78
C ARG A 202 23.04 -7.68 1.55
N THR A 203 23.11 -8.81 0.85
CA THR A 203 21.94 -9.63 0.51
C THR A 203 22.08 -11.04 1.09
N ARG A 204 20.95 -11.59 1.61
CA ARG A 204 20.88 -12.98 2.10
C ARG A 204 19.60 -13.64 1.58
N HIS A 205 19.66 -14.94 1.30
CA HIS A 205 18.47 -15.70 0.96
C HIS A 205 17.60 -15.90 2.21
N SER A 206 16.29 -15.65 2.08
CA SER A 206 15.36 -15.78 3.20
C SER A 206 15.09 -17.26 3.50
N SER A 207 15.64 -17.74 4.60
CA SER A 207 15.36 -19.05 5.21
C SER A 207 15.18 -18.86 6.71
N VAL A 208 14.55 -19.80 7.38
CA VAL A 208 14.33 -19.73 8.84
C VAL A 208 15.66 -19.58 9.58
N TYR A 209 16.66 -20.40 9.22
CA TYR A 209 17.99 -20.37 9.84
C TYR A 209 18.70 -19.02 9.64
N GLU A 210 18.72 -18.50 8.41
CA GLU A 210 19.37 -17.25 8.07
C GLU A 210 18.71 -16.05 8.74
N LEU A 211 17.38 -16.05 8.84
CA LEU A 211 16.64 -15.02 9.56
C LEU A 211 16.90 -15.08 11.06
N GLU A 212 16.88 -16.27 11.67
CA GLU A 212 17.18 -16.42 13.09
C GLU A 212 18.56 -15.88 13.46
N ASP A 213 19.58 -16.19 12.66
CA ASP A 213 20.94 -15.72 12.85
C ASP A 213 21.02 -14.18 12.77
N ALA A 214 20.41 -13.59 11.75
CA ALA A 214 20.45 -12.15 11.52
C ALA A 214 19.65 -11.36 12.58
N LEU A 215 18.49 -11.88 13.00
CA LEU A 215 17.60 -11.20 13.95
C LEU A 215 18.22 -11.05 15.35
N LYS A 216 19.03 -12.01 15.79
CA LYS A 216 19.76 -11.92 17.08
C LYS A 216 20.68 -10.69 17.15
N GLY A 217 21.23 -10.28 16.01
CA GLY A 217 22.11 -9.12 15.90
C GLY A 217 21.42 -7.82 15.52
N ALA A 218 20.14 -7.84 15.15
CA ALA A 218 19.44 -6.69 14.61
C ALA A 218 19.07 -5.66 15.70
N ASP A 219 19.18 -4.39 15.35
CA ASP A 219 18.68 -3.27 16.12
C ASP A 219 17.32 -2.79 15.55
N LEU A 220 17.14 -2.89 14.21
CA LEU A 220 15.90 -2.59 13.51
C LEU A 220 15.58 -3.71 12.52
N VAL A 221 14.34 -4.20 12.56
CA VAL A 221 13.80 -5.14 11.58
C VAL A 221 12.65 -4.49 10.83
N ILE A 222 12.67 -4.55 9.51
CA ILE A 222 11.60 -4.02 8.67
C ILE A 222 10.98 -5.17 7.87
N GLY A 223 9.74 -5.51 8.19
CA GLY A 223 8.92 -6.49 7.47
C GLY A 223 8.27 -5.84 6.24
N ALA A 224 8.72 -6.23 5.05
CA ALA A 224 8.31 -5.65 3.78
C ALA A 224 7.87 -6.69 2.75
N VAL A 225 7.32 -7.80 3.23
CA VAL A 225 6.85 -8.90 2.37
C VAL A 225 5.43 -8.64 1.93
N LEU A 226 5.21 -8.78 0.63
CA LEU A 226 3.91 -8.63 0.00
C LEU A 226 3.62 -9.85 -0.86
N VAL A 227 2.41 -10.41 -0.70
CA VAL A 227 1.83 -11.35 -1.66
C VAL A 227 0.59 -10.69 -2.26
N PRO A 228 0.59 -10.34 -3.57
CA PRO A 228 -0.52 -9.63 -4.17
C PRO A 228 -1.86 -10.33 -3.95
N GLY A 229 -2.83 -9.63 -3.35
CA GLY A 229 -4.18 -10.13 -3.12
C GLY A 229 -4.30 -11.22 -2.05
N ALA A 230 -3.27 -11.50 -1.22
CA ALA A 230 -3.31 -12.48 -0.15
C ALA A 230 -2.74 -11.95 1.16
N LYS A 231 -2.88 -12.74 2.22
CA LYS A 231 -2.22 -12.50 3.50
C LYS A 231 -0.71 -12.63 3.36
N ALA A 232 0.03 -11.79 4.09
CA ALA A 232 1.48 -11.91 4.20
C ALA A 232 1.86 -13.25 4.90
N PRO A 233 2.95 -13.92 4.49
CA PRO A 233 3.45 -15.09 5.21
C PRO A 233 4.03 -14.68 6.56
N MET A 234 3.80 -15.49 7.58
CA MET A 234 4.41 -15.34 8.91
C MET A 234 5.89 -15.74 8.86
N LEU A 235 6.80 -14.80 9.06
CA LEU A 235 8.24 -15.03 8.92
C LEU A 235 9.03 -14.88 10.21
N VAL A 236 8.56 -14.08 11.15
CA VAL A 236 9.21 -13.86 12.44
C VAL A 236 8.28 -14.32 13.54
N THR A 237 8.65 -15.39 14.23
CA THR A 237 7.87 -15.97 15.33
C THR A 237 8.11 -15.24 16.63
N ASN A 238 7.18 -15.36 17.58
CA ASN A 238 7.33 -14.87 18.96
C ASN A 238 8.64 -15.37 19.61
N SER A 239 8.98 -16.63 19.38
CA SER A 239 10.22 -17.23 19.86
C SER A 239 11.47 -16.53 19.32
N LEU A 240 11.47 -16.12 18.03
CA LEU A 240 12.59 -15.37 17.46
C LEU A 240 12.69 -13.98 18.08
N VAL A 241 11.57 -13.31 18.29
CA VAL A 241 11.52 -11.98 18.92
C VAL A 241 12.09 -12.02 20.34
N ALA A 242 11.82 -13.09 21.10
CA ALA A 242 12.34 -13.27 22.46
C ALA A 242 13.87 -13.34 22.54
N HIS A 243 14.56 -13.67 21.41
CA HIS A 243 16.02 -13.76 21.36
C HIS A 243 16.69 -12.52 20.75
N MET A 244 15.91 -11.50 20.39
CA MET A 244 16.44 -10.24 19.84
C MET A 244 17.07 -9.36 20.94
N LYS A 245 17.85 -8.38 20.50
CA LYS A 245 18.43 -7.39 21.43
C LYS A 245 17.33 -6.61 22.16
N SER A 246 17.49 -6.41 23.45
CA SER A 246 16.60 -5.56 24.25
C SER A 246 16.52 -4.16 23.63
N GLY A 247 15.30 -3.64 23.43
CA GLY A 247 15.01 -2.36 22.81
C GLY A 247 15.13 -2.35 21.28
N ALA A 248 15.30 -3.49 20.64
CA ALA A 248 15.22 -3.59 19.17
C ALA A 248 13.81 -3.18 18.68
N VAL A 249 13.75 -2.61 17.48
CA VAL A 249 12.52 -2.10 16.87
C VAL A 249 12.13 -2.98 15.69
N LEU A 250 10.85 -3.36 15.64
CA LEU A 250 10.27 -4.10 14.51
C LEU A 250 9.19 -3.24 13.85
N VAL A 251 9.35 -2.94 12.57
CA VAL A 251 8.39 -2.18 11.77
C VAL A 251 7.74 -3.10 10.75
N ASP A 252 6.44 -3.33 10.87
CA ASP A 252 5.71 -4.20 9.95
C ASP A 252 4.94 -3.38 8.91
N ILE A 253 5.50 -3.27 7.70
CA ILE A 253 4.83 -2.59 6.57
C ILE A 253 3.69 -3.48 6.03
N ALA A 254 3.76 -4.79 6.22
CA ALA A 254 2.77 -5.75 5.72
C ALA A 254 1.49 -5.80 6.57
N ILE A 255 1.37 -4.97 7.60
CA ILE A 255 0.26 -5.01 8.58
C ILE A 255 -1.12 -4.90 7.91
N ASP A 256 -1.27 -4.11 6.85
CA ASP A 256 -2.54 -3.99 6.09
C ASP A 256 -2.97 -5.34 5.45
N GLN A 257 -2.05 -6.30 5.33
CA GLN A 257 -2.27 -7.66 4.81
C GLN A 257 -2.12 -8.74 5.89
N GLY A 258 -2.31 -8.38 7.15
CA GLY A 258 -2.26 -9.30 8.29
C GLY A 258 -0.92 -9.36 9.01
N GLY A 259 0.11 -8.67 8.52
CA GLY A 259 1.45 -8.64 9.10
C GLY A 259 2.30 -9.87 8.77
N CYS A 260 3.62 -9.72 8.83
CA CYS A 260 4.58 -10.80 8.61
C CYS A 260 5.32 -11.23 9.89
N PHE A 261 5.01 -10.65 11.04
CA PHE A 261 5.48 -11.05 12.37
C PHE A 261 4.31 -11.63 13.17
N GLU A 262 4.55 -12.71 13.92
CA GLU A 262 3.52 -13.47 14.65
C GLU A 262 2.74 -12.58 15.63
N ASP A 263 3.42 -11.64 16.28
CA ASP A 263 2.83 -10.75 17.27
C ASP A 263 2.30 -9.44 16.67
N SER A 264 2.36 -9.27 15.34
CA SER A 264 1.87 -8.06 14.69
C SER A 264 0.38 -7.86 14.92
N ARG A 265 0.01 -6.68 15.36
CA ARG A 265 -1.37 -6.22 15.45
C ARG A 265 -1.51 -4.78 14.98
N PRO A 266 -2.61 -4.44 14.30
CA PRO A 266 -2.83 -3.08 13.83
C PRO A 266 -2.73 -2.04 14.95
N THR A 267 -1.99 -0.96 14.69
CA THR A 267 -1.89 0.22 15.54
C THR A 267 -2.29 1.48 14.78
N THR A 268 -2.40 2.60 15.48
CA THR A 268 -2.80 3.89 14.90
C THR A 268 -1.65 4.90 14.98
N HIS A 269 -1.78 6.02 14.29
CA HIS A 269 -0.80 7.12 14.40
C HIS A 269 -0.75 7.75 15.79
N ASP A 270 -1.86 7.71 16.56
CA ASP A 270 -1.93 8.26 17.90
C ASP A 270 -1.32 7.32 18.94
N ASP A 271 -1.41 6.00 18.74
CA ASP A 271 -0.80 4.97 19.56
C ASP A 271 -0.05 3.97 18.67
N PRO A 272 1.16 4.36 18.18
CA PRO A 272 1.81 3.68 17.06
C PRO A 272 2.59 2.42 17.45
N THR A 273 2.88 2.21 18.74
CA THR A 273 3.81 1.18 19.17
C THR A 273 3.28 0.36 20.34
N PHE A 274 3.75 -0.88 20.43
CA PHE A 274 3.53 -1.74 21.60
C PHE A 274 4.75 -2.61 21.86
N ALA A 275 4.85 -3.13 23.08
CA ALA A 275 5.93 -4.00 23.49
C ALA A 275 5.61 -5.47 23.22
N VAL A 276 6.59 -6.23 22.74
CA VAL A 276 6.60 -7.69 22.72
C VAL A 276 7.95 -8.14 23.28
N HIS A 277 7.96 -8.86 24.38
CA HIS A 277 9.17 -9.10 25.16
C HIS A 277 9.90 -7.78 25.45
N ASP A 278 11.20 -7.74 25.21
CA ASP A 278 12.02 -6.52 25.36
C ASP A 278 12.15 -5.71 24.07
N THR A 279 11.29 -5.94 23.08
CA THR A 279 11.32 -5.24 21.77
C THR A 279 10.13 -4.33 21.60
N LEU A 280 10.22 -3.42 20.62
CA LEU A 280 9.17 -2.47 20.27
C LEU A 280 8.64 -2.74 18.88
N PHE A 281 7.34 -2.96 18.77
CA PHE A 281 6.64 -3.10 17.49
C PHE A 281 6.00 -1.79 17.07
N TYR A 282 6.15 -1.46 15.79
CA TYR A 282 5.45 -0.39 15.08
C TYR A 282 4.66 -1.00 13.93
N CYS A 283 3.34 -1.03 14.05
CA CYS A 283 2.43 -1.69 13.11
C CYS A 283 1.28 -0.76 12.68
N VAL A 284 1.60 0.51 12.43
CA VAL A 284 0.60 1.50 12.03
C VAL A 284 0.06 1.15 10.65
N THR A 285 -1.27 0.95 10.58
CA THR A 285 -1.96 0.75 9.31
C THR A 285 -1.89 2.00 8.44
N ASN A 286 -1.78 1.79 7.13
CA ASN A 286 -1.72 2.91 6.18
C ASN A 286 -0.62 3.95 6.52
N MET A 287 0.60 3.50 6.81
CA MET A 287 1.75 4.37 7.08
C MET A 287 1.87 5.57 6.12
N PRO A 288 1.59 5.44 4.80
CA PRO A 288 1.64 6.57 3.86
C PRO A 288 0.74 7.76 4.22
N SER A 289 -0.28 7.57 5.05
CA SER A 289 -1.17 8.67 5.48
C SER A 289 -0.49 9.70 6.38
N SER A 290 0.65 9.37 6.99
CA SER A 290 1.45 10.35 7.76
C SER A 290 2.15 11.41 6.90
N VAL A 291 2.25 11.17 5.58
CA VAL A 291 2.84 12.11 4.61
C VAL A 291 1.87 12.36 3.45
N PRO A 292 0.68 12.92 3.70
CA PRO A 292 -0.43 12.97 2.75
C PRO A 292 -0.05 13.70 1.46
N ARG A 293 0.72 14.79 1.55
CA ARG A 293 1.17 15.53 0.37
C ARG A 293 1.99 14.64 -0.58
N THR A 294 2.95 13.90 -0.07
CA THR A 294 3.79 13.00 -0.89
C THR A 294 2.97 11.85 -1.46
N SER A 295 2.16 11.22 -0.62
CA SER A 295 1.33 10.07 -0.98
C SER A 295 0.31 10.42 -2.05
N THR A 296 -0.37 11.56 -1.90
CA THR A 296 -1.32 12.10 -2.88
C THR A 296 -0.69 12.27 -4.25
N PHE A 297 0.40 13.01 -4.34
CA PHE A 297 1.06 13.24 -5.63
C PHE A 297 1.55 11.93 -6.27
N ALA A 298 2.16 11.05 -5.46
CA ALA A 298 2.66 9.77 -5.94
C ALA A 298 1.53 8.88 -6.50
N LEU A 299 0.43 8.74 -5.76
CA LEU A 299 -0.73 7.95 -6.18
C LEU A 299 -1.40 8.55 -7.41
N THR A 300 -1.67 9.86 -7.39
CA THR A 300 -2.34 10.55 -8.51
C THR A 300 -1.55 10.45 -9.81
N ASN A 301 -0.23 10.61 -9.75
CA ASN A 301 0.63 10.45 -10.92
C ASN A 301 0.51 9.05 -11.53
N ALA A 302 0.37 8.01 -10.71
CA ALA A 302 0.24 6.64 -11.18
C ALA A 302 -1.18 6.30 -11.66
N THR A 303 -2.22 6.78 -10.97
CA THR A 303 -3.62 6.43 -11.27
C THR A 303 -4.21 7.20 -12.43
N MET A 304 -3.78 8.45 -12.66
CA MET A 304 -4.36 9.34 -13.66
C MET A 304 -4.48 8.75 -15.07
N PRO A 305 -3.46 8.07 -15.62
CA PRO A 305 -3.57 7.48 -16.98
C PRO A 305 -4.72 6.47 -17.08
N TYR A 306 -4.95 5.67 -16.02
CA TYR A 306 -6.02 4.68 -15.96
C TYR A 306 -7.39 5.34 -15.76
N VAL A 307 -7.45 6.38 -14.92
CA VAL A 307 -8.68 7.17 -14.70
C VAL A 307 -9.16 7.76 -16.01
N LEU A 308 -8.27 8.35 -16.81
CA LEU A 308 -8.63 8.92 -18.13
C LEU A 308 -9.13 7.84 -19.08
N LYS A 309 -8.49 6.67 -19.13
CA LYS A 309 -8.98 5.54 -19.96
C LYS A 309 -10.38 5.09 -19.55
N LEU A 310 -10.62 4.96 -18.23
CA LEU A 310 -11.95 4.57 -17.72
C LEU A 310 -13.02 5.62 -18.03
N ALA A 311 -12.66 6.89 -17.93
CA ALA A 311 -13.53 8.01 -18.19
C ALA A 311 -13.91 8.15 -19.68
N ASP A 312 -12.92 8.00 -20.57
CA ASP A 312 -13.10 8.23 -22.01
C ASP A 312 -13.78 7.02 -22.69
N HIS A 313 -13.51 5.80 -22.24
CA HIS A 313 -13.92 4.57 -22.94
C HIS A 313 -14.91 3.70 -22.15
N GLY A 314 -15.13 3.99 -20.86
CA GLY A 314 -15.82 3.10 -19.95
C GLY A 314 -14.97 1.87 -19.58
N TRP A 315 -15.36 1.18 -18.52
CA TRP A 315 -14.54 0.10 -17.94
C TRP A 315 -14.29 -1.06 -18.92
N ARG A 316 -15.30 -1.47 -19.72
CA ARG A 316 -15.20 -2.64 -20.58
C ARG A 316 -14.19 -2.42 -21.72
N ALA A 317 -14.30 -1.30 -22.44
CA ALA A 317 -13.36 -0.97 -23.51
C ALA A 317 -11.96 -0.65 -22.97
N ALA A 318 -11.87 0.02 -21.84
CA ALA A 318 -10.60 0.28 -21.17
C ALA A 318 -9.86 -1.01 -20.80
N CYS A 319 -10.57 -1.98 -20.16
CA CYS A 319 -9.98 -3.27 -19.81
C CYS A 319 -9.62 -4.14 -21.03
N ARG A 320 -10.41 -4.12 -22.09
CA ARG A 320 -10.07 -4.81 -23.35
C ARG A 320 -8.79 -4.27 -23.99
N SER A 321 -8.59 -2.96 -23.92
CA SER A 321 -7.41 -2.31 -24.51
C SER A 321 -6.18 -2.33 -23.61
N ASP A 322 -6.34 -2.61 -22.32
CA ASP A 322 -5.28 -2.62 -21.33
C ASP A 322 -5.36 -3.89 -20.46
N PRO A 323 -4.60 -4.94 -20.81
CA PRO A 323 -4.56 -6.19 -20.05
C PRO A 323 -4.13 -6.02 -18.58
N ALA A 324 -3.33 -4.98 -18.27
CA ALA A 324 -2.94 -4.70 -16.90
C ALA A 324 -4.14 -4.21 -16.08
N LEU A 325 -4.94 -3.30 -16.65
CA LEU A 325 -6.17 -2.82 -16.02
C LEU A 325 -7.21 -3.92 -15.86
N ALA A 326 -7.30 -4.84 -16.84
CA ALA A 326 -8.21 -5.99 -16.78
C ALA A 326 -7.95 -6.89 -15.57
N LYS A 327 -6.69 -7.06 -15.16
CA LYS A 327 -6.34 -7.80 -13.94
C LYS A 327 -6.82 -7.11 -12.65
N GLY A 328 -7.11 -5.82 -12.72
CA GLY A 328 -7.71 -5.06 -11.62
C GLY A 328 -9.19 -5.35 -11.39
N LEU A 329 -9.92 -5.91 -12.39
CA LEU A 329 -11.35 -6.22 -12.25
C LEU A 329 -11.58 -7.18 -11.09
N SER A 330 -12.38 -6.74 -10.13
CA SER A 330 -12.63 -7.48 -8.90
C SER A 330 -14.08 -7.93 -8.76
N THR A 331 -15.05 -7.06 -9.11
CA THR A 331 -16.48 -7.42 -9.13
C THR A 331 -17.17 -6.79 -10.33
N HIS A 332 -18.23 -7.45 -10.82
CA HIS A 332 -19.14 -6.91 -11.83
C HIS A 332 -20.48 -7.59 -11.74
N ASP A 333 -21.56 -6.80 -11.65
CA ASP A 333 -22.95 -7.25 -11.73
C ASP A 333 -23.29 -8.45 -10.81
N GLY A 334 -22.74 -8.45 -9.60
CA GLY A 334 -22.91 -9.51 -8.61
C GLY A 334 -21.93 -10.67 -8.74
N ALA A 335 -21.06 -10.69 -9.75
CA ALA A 335 -20.03 -11.70 -9.92
C ALA A 335 -18.70 -11.25 -9.28
N LEU A 336 -18.00 -12.18 -8.61
CA LEU A 336 -16.64 -11.99 -8.11
C LEU A 336 -15.65 -12.45 -9.17
N LEU A 337 -14.77 -11.54 -9.60
CA LEU A 337 -13.84 -11.72 -10.72
C LEU A 337 -12.38 -11.94 -10.28
N SER A 338 -12.14 -11.98 -8.99
CA SER A 338 -10.82 -12.29 -8.42
C SER A 338 -10.83 -13.71 -7.86
N GLU A 339 -10.16 -14.64 -8.54
CA GLU A 339 -10.04 -16.04 -8.14
C GLU A 339 -9.44 -16.17 -6.74
N ARG A 340 -8.45 -15.34 -6.44
CA ARG A 340 -7.77 -15.37 -5.15
C ARG A 340 -8.68 -14.93 -4.00
N VAL A 341 -9.42 -13.85 -4.18
CA VAL A 341 -10.41 -13.39 -3.19
C VAL A 341 -11.50 -14.45 -3.00
N ALA A 342 -11.93 -15.09 -4.09
CA ALA A 342 -12.93 -16.17 -4.04
C ALA A 342 -12.42 -17.34 -3.19
N THR A 343 -11.17 -17.76 -3.40
CA THR A 343 -10.52 -18.84 -2.63
C THR A 343 -10.42 -18.48 -1.15
N ASP A 344 -9.93 -17.28 -0.83
CA ASP A 344 -9.70 -16.84 0.55
C ASP A 344 -11.01 -16.69 1.34
N LEU A 345 -12.11 -16.30 0.67
CA LEU A 345 -13.40 -16.07 1.29
C LEU A 345 -14.41 -17.25 1.12
N GLY A 346 -14.03 -18.30 0.39
CA GLY A 346 -14.92 -19.43 0.09
C GLY A 346 -16.13 -19.03 -0.75
N LEU A 347 -15.92 -18.15 -1.75
CA LEU A 347 -16.97 -17.66 -2.66
C LEU A 347 -16.82 -18.24 -4.06
N ALA A 348 -17.89 -18.15 -4.85
CA ALA A 348 -17.85 -18.52 -6.27
C ALA A 348 -17.04 -17.52 -7.08
N PHE A 349 -16.25 -18.00 -8.02
CA PHE A 349 -15.44 -17.22 -8.95
C PHE A 349 -16.04 -17.22 -10.34
N THR A 350 -15.94 -16.10 -11.04
CA THR A 350 -16.29 -15.96 -12.46
C THR A 350 -15.09 -15.40 -13.21
N ASP A 351 -14.68 -16.05 -14.29
CA ASP A 351 -13.55 -15.55 -15.09
C ASP A 351 -13.88 -14.21 -15.74
N ALA A 352 -13.00 -13.22 -15.55
CA ALA A 352 -13.13 -11.88 -16.12
C ALA A 352 -13.14 -11.89 -17.66
N GLY A 353 -12.45 -12.84 -18.30
CA GLY A 353 -12.44 -13.02 -19.74
C GLY A 353 -13.83 -13.29 -20.31
N SER A 354 -14.66 -14.07 -19.59
CA SER A 354 -16.05 -14.36 -20.01
C SER A 354 -16.95 -13.12 -20.03
N ILE A 355 -16.61 -12.11 -19.23
CA ILE A 355 -17.39 -10.85 -19.15
C ILE A 355 -16.85 -9.80 -20.12
N LEU A 356 -15.55 -9.81 -20.37
CA LEU A 356 -14.93 -8.89 -21.30
C LEU A 356 -15.27 -9.24 -22.76
N GLY A 357 -15.43 -10.50 -23.11
CA GLY A 357 -15.86 -11.00 -24.41
C GLY A 357 -14.79 -10.92 -25.47
#